data_281abfdad5496d6f1c26b9eb28e94c64
#
_entry.id   281abfdad5496d6f1c26b9eb28e94c64
#
_cell.length_a   1.000
_cell.length_b   1.000
_cell.length_c   1.000
_cell.angle_alpha   90.00
_cell.angle_beta   90.00
_cell.angle_gamma   90.00
#
_symmetry.space_group_name_H-M   'P 1'
#
loop_
_entity.id
_entity.type
_entity.pdbx_description
1 polymer ?
#
loop_
_entity_poly.entity_id
_entity_poly.type
_entity_poly.pdbx_seq_one_letter_code
_entity_poly.pdbx_strand_id
1 'polypeptide(L)'
;MIKVIGVRFRQAGKVYYFDPLDMDIKRGDHVIVETARGVEYGNVVMGLKEVEEDKVVLPLKPVIRVATKEDDKKEQENRVKEKDAYKICHEKIRKHGLGMKLIDAEYTFDNNKVLFYFTADGRIDFRDLVKDLASVFKTRIELRQIGVRDETKILGGLGICGRALCCHSYLSEFAPVSIKMAKEQNLSLNPSKISGVCGRLMCCLKNEEETYEYLNSRLPQMGELLDRKSTRLNSSHMSES
;
A
#
# COMPACT_ATOMS: atom_id res chain seq x y z
N MET A 1 -5.42 9.58 -26.57
CA MET A 1 -4.31 8.96 -25.82
C MET A 1 -3.44 10.07 -25.25
N ILE A 2 -3.09 9.97 -23.96
CA ILE A 2 -2.28 10.98 -23.25
C ILE A 2 -0.98 10.31 -22.81
N LYS A 3 0.14 11.01 -22.96
CA LYS A 3 1.45 10.56 -22.46
C LYS A 3 1.51 10.76 -20.96
N VAL A 4 1.85 9.72 -20.22
CA VAL A 4 1.94 9.72 -18.76
C VAL A 4 3.15 8.96 -18.29
N ILE A 5 3.59 9.27 -17.07
CA ILE A 5 4.47 8.43 -16.26
C ILE A 5 3.75 7.96 -15.00
N GLY A 6 4.13 6.79 -14.51
CA GLY A 6 3.58 6.25 -13.26
C GLY A 6 4.55 6.45 -12.09
N VAL A 7 4.15 7.23 -11.11
CA VAL A 7 4.95 7.57 -9.93
C VAL A 7 4.36 6.92 -8.68
N ARG A 8 5.23 6.42 -7.82
CA ARG A 8 4.87 5.80 -6.54
C ARG A 8 5.66 6.45 -5.40
N PHE A 9 4.97 6.77 -4.33
CA PHE A 9 5.55 7.44 -3.15
C PHE A 9 5.96 6.47 -2.04
N ARG A 10 5.34 5.29 -1.96
CA ARG A 10 5.63 4.23 -0.97
C ARG A 10 5.75 2.88 -1.66
N GLN A 11 6.51 1.94 -1.09
CA GLN A 11 6.84 0.64 -1.70
C GLN A 11 5.64 -0.09 -2.30
N ALA A 12 4.57 -0.33 -1.58
CA ALA A 12 3.33 -0.92 -2.08
C ALA A 12 2.21 0.13 -2.26
N GLY A 13 2.58 1.40 -2.49
CA GLY A 13 1.64 2.49 -2.71
C GLY A 13 0.93 2.38 -4.05
N LYS A 14 -0.20 3.10 -4.17
CA LYS A 14 -0.87 3.30 -5.45
C LYS A 14 0.07 4.01 -6.41
N VAL A 15 -0.02 3.65 -7.69
CA VAL A 15 0.66 4.36 -8.78
C VAL A 15 -0.22 5.52 -9.20
N TYR A 16 0.37 6.71 -9.24
CA TYR A 16 -0.30 7.92 -9.70
C TYR A 16 0.29 8.35 -11.03
N TYR A 17 -0.56 8.81 -11.92
CA TYR A 17 -0.15 9.28 -13.24
C TYR A 17 0.12 10.77 -13.23
N PHE A 18 1.25 11.16 -13.84
CA PHE A 18 1.67 12.55 -14.01
C PHE A 18 2.03 12.82 -15.47
N ASP A 19 1.89 14.08 -15.85
CA ASP A 19 2.34 14.56 -17.16
C ASP A 19 3.86 14.75 -17.12
N PRO A 20 4.63 14.02 -17.95
CA PRO A 20 6.09 14.15 -18.00
C PRO A 20 6.54 15.45 -18.67
N LEU A 21 5.63 16.20 -19.32
CA LEU A 21 5.98 17.30 -20.21
C LEU A 21 6.96 16.80 -21.31
N ASP A 22 8.01 17.58 -21.55
CA ASP A 22 9.07 17.24 -22.54
C ASP A 22 10.31 16.59 -21.89
N MET A 23 10.19 16.10 -20.64
CA MET A 23 11.31 15.51 -19.91
C MET A 23 11.53 14.04 -20.30
N ASP A 24 12.79 13.65 -20.53
CA ASP A 24 13.17 12.23 -20.70
C ASP A 24 13.26 11.55 -19.34
N ILE A 25 12.15 10.96 -18.91
CA ILE A 25 12.01 10.30 -17.61
C ILE A 25 11.91 8.79 -17.83
N LYS A 26 12.80 8.04 -17.17
CA LYS A 26 12.89 6.58 -17.25
C LYS A 26 12.36 5.90 -16.00
N ARG A 27 12.00 4.65 -16.15
CA ARG A 27 11.68 3.80 -14.99
C ARG A 27 12.89 3.68 -14.07
N GLY A 28 12.69 3.95 -12.78
CA GLY A 28 13.73 3.96 -11.75
C GLY A 28 14.24 5.35 -11.41
N ASP A 29 13.93 6.36 -12.23
CA ASP A 29 14.25 7.74 -11.88
C ASP A 29 13.39 8.21 -10.70
N HIS A 30 13.87 9.24 -10.02
CA HIS A 30 13.11 9.94 -9.00
C HIS A 30 12.66 11.30 -9.53
N VAL A 31 11.48 11.71 -9.16
CA VAL A 31 10.85 12.95 -9.62
C VAL A 31 10.26 13.75 -8.47
N ILE A 32 10.28 15.05 -8.62
CA ILE A 32 9.57 15.97 -7.74
C ILE A 32 8.26 16.35 -8.41
N VAL A 33 7.17 16.12 -7.68
CA VAL A 33 5.80 16.37 -8.16
C VAL A 33 5.00 17.13 -7.12
N GLU A 34 3.98 17.86 -7.59
CA GLU A 34 3.02 18.49 -6.70
C GLU A 34 1.78 17.61 -6.56
N THR A 35 1.42 17.30 -5.31
CA THR A 35 0.22 16.54 -4.98
C THR A 35 -0.76 17.40 -4.16
N ALA A 36 -1.90 16.83 -3.79
CA ALA A 36 -2.82 17.47 -2.85
C ALA A 36 -2.21 17.64 -1.44
N ARG A 37 -1.11 16.94 -1.14
CA ARG A 37 -0.40 17.03 0.14
C ARG A 37 0.69 18.09 0.16
N GLY A 38 1.12 18.54 -1.00
CA GLY A 38 2.25 19.44 -1.23
C GLY A 38 3.24 18.86 -2.23
N VAL A 39 4.46 19.35 -2.18
CA VAL A 39 5.57 18.85 -3.01
C VAL A 39 6.06 17.53 -2.42
N GLU A 40 6.10 16.50 -3.25
CA GLU A 40 6.50 15.14 -2.86
C GLU A 40 7.61 14.61 -3.77
N TYR A 41 8.46 13.79 -3.19
CA TYR A 41 9.50 13.02 -3.88
C TYR A 41 8.94 11.65 -4.22
N GLY A 42 8.95 11.28 -5.49
CA GLY A 42 8.36 10.03 -5.98
C GLY A 42 9.31 9.19 -6.82
N ASN A 43 9.12 7.88 -6.79
CA ASN A 43 9.86 6.93 -7.63
C ASN A 43 9.03 6.60 -8.87
N VAL A 44 9.65 6.71 -10.05
CA VAL A 44 9.03 6.36 -11.34
C VAL A 44 9.04 4.85 -11.52
N VAL A 45 7.89 4.23 -11.35
CA VAL A 45 7.71 2.76 -11.50
C VAL A 45 7.28 2.38 -12.93
N MET A 46 6.76 3.33 -13.68
CA MET A 46 6.38 3.18 -15.08
C MET A 46 6.89 4.40 -15.85
N GLY A 47 7.78 4.17 -16.79
CA GLY A 47 8.29 5.19 -17.70
C GLY A 47 7.21 5.71 -18.64
N LEU A 48 7.59 6.49 -19.65
CA LEU A 48 6.68 7.10 -20.61
C LEU A 48 5.77 6.06 -21.26
N LYS A 49 4.46 6.26 -21.12
CA LYS A 49 3.42 5.39 -21.69
C LYS A 49 2.24 6.21 -22.16
N GLU A 50 1.68 5.82 -23.30
CA GLU A 50 0.41 6.35 -23.75
C GLU A 50 -0.75 5.56 -23.14
N VAL A 51 -1.69 6.27 -22.52
CA VAL A 51 -2.86 5.71 -21.85
C VAL A 51 -4.13 6.38 -22.37
N GLU A 52 -5.23 5.65 -22.38
CA GLU A 52 -6.55 6.19 -22.72
C GLU A 52 -7.00 7.18 -21.63
N GLU A 53 -7.71 8.22 -22.04
CA GLU A 53 -8.16 9.30 -21.15
C GLU A 53 -9.05 8.81 -20.01
N ASP A 54 -9.86 7.78 -20.26
CA ASP A 54 -10.81 7.19 -19.30
C ASP A 54 -10.09 6.49 -18.12
N LYS A 55 -8.80 6.14 -18.28
CA LYS A 55 -7.99 5.47 -17.25
C LYS A 55 -7.21 6.44 -16.37
N VAL A 56 -7.36 7.74 -16.61
CA VAL A 56 -6.58 8.79 -15.94
C VAL A 56 -7.51 9.84 -15.35
N VAL A 57 -7.18 10.30 -14.16
CA VAL A 57 -7.93 11.39 -13.51
C VAL A 57 -7.42 12.71 -14.07
N LEU A 58 -8.25 13.41 -14.81
CA LEU A 58 -7.95 14.72 -15.37
C LEU A 58 -8.39 15.86 -14.40
N PRO A 59 -7.69 17.01 -14.40
CA PRO A 59 -6.47 17.30 -15.15
C PRO A 59 -5.23 16.61 -14.55
N LEU A 60 -4.34 16.09 -15.43
CA LEU A 60 -3.06 15.56 -15.01
C LEU A 60 -2.20 16.67 -14.42
N LYS A 61 -1.59 16.39 -13.27
CA LYS A 61 -0.58 17.27 -12.70
C LYS A 61 0.76 17.04 -13.40
N PRO A 62 1.51 18.11 -13.75
CA PRO A 62 2.80 17.98 -14.36
C PRO A 62 3.86 17.55 -13.34
N VAL A 63 4.92 16.90 -13.83
CA VAL A 63 6.16 16.73 -13.10
C VAL A 63 6.85 18.09 -12.99
N ILE A 64 7.28 18.48 -11.81
CA ILE A 64 8.01 19.74 -11.61
C ILE A 64 9.41 19.62 -12.22
N ARG A 65 10.12 18.53 -11.86
CA ARG A 65 11.45 18.22 -12.39
C ARG A 65 11.90 16.81 -11.99
N VAL A 66 12.94 16.32 -12.66
CA VAL A 66 13.66 15.12 -12.22
C VAL A 66 14.43 15.46 -10.93
N ALA A 67 14.50 14.52 -10.00
CA ALA A 67 15.21 14.69 -8.75
C ALA A 67 16.74 14.73 -8.98
N THR A 68 17.40 15.55 -8.22
CA THR A 68 18.86 15.66 -8.20
C THR A 68 19.45 14.84 -7.04
N LYS A 69 20.78 14.66 -7.03
CA LYS A 69 21.47 14.01 -5.91
C LYS A 69 21.28 14.75 -4.57
N GLU A 70 21.05 16.06 -4.62
CA GLU A 70 20.73 16.86 -3.43
C GLU A 70 19.35 16.55 -2.91
N ASP A 71 18.38 16.29 -3.80
CA ASP A 71 17.04 15.88 -3.41
C ASP A 71 17.03 14.49 -2.79
N ASP A 72 17.81 13.55 -3.33
CA ASP A 72 17.98 12.22 -2.77
C ASP A 72 18.56 12.30 -1.33
N LYS A 73 19.54 13.18 -1.13
CA LYS A 73 20.12 13.43 0.20
C LYS A 73 19.09 14.05 1.15
N LYS A 74 18.34 15.03 0.68
CA LYS A 74 17.29 15.68 1.47
C LYS A 74 16.20 14.67 1.89
N GLU A 75 15.80 13.77 0.98
CA GLU A 75 14.85 12.69 1.29
C GLU A 75 15.41 11.74 2.36
N GLN A 76 16.69 11.37 2.28
CA GLN A 76 17.34 10.55 3.30
C GLN A 76 17.38 11.25 4.66
N GLU A 77 17.69 12.56 4.69
CA GLU A 77 17.66 13.37 5.91
C GLU A 77 16.23 13.43 6.50
N ASN A 78 15.21 13.58 5.66
CA ASN A 78 13.82 13.55 6.10
C ASN A 78 13.47 12.22 6.75
N ARG A 79 13.88 11.10 6.19
CA ARG A 79 13.67 9.76 6.78
C ARG A 79 14.34 9.58 8.15
N VAL A 80 15.44 10.23 8.39
CA VAL A 80 16.06 10.26 9.72
C VAL A 80 15.21 11.09 10.68
N LYS A 81 14.79 12.29 10.26
CA LYS A 81 13.91 13.16 11.05
C LYS A 81 12.58 12.50 11.38
N GLU A 82 12.00 11.70 10.47
CA GLU A 82 10.78 10.94 10.69
C GLU A 82 10.89 9.97 11.85
N LYS A 83 12.02 9.27 11.97
CA LYS A 83 12.28 8.36 13.09
C LYS A 83 12.33 9.08 14.44
N ASP A 84 12.91 10.26 14.45
CA ASP A 84 12.99 11.07 15.68
C ASP A 84 11.62 11.70 15.99
N ALA A 85 10.92 12.18 14.97
CA ALA A 85 9.55 12.67 15.12
C ALA A 85 8.60 11.59 15.65
N TYR A 86 8.74 10.34 15.19
CA TYR A 86 8.00 9.20 15.70
C TYR A 86 8.22 9.01 17.20
N LYS A 87 9.49 9.00 17.68
CA LYS A 87 9.82 8.83 19.10
C LYS A 87 9.20 9.94 19.95
N ILE A 88 9.40 11.19 19.53
CA ILE A 88 8.86 12.37 20.23
C ILE A 88 7.33 12.30 20.31
N CYS A 89 6.66 12.02 19.19
CA CYS A 89 5.21 11.92 19.16
C CYS A 89 4.70 10.77 20.06
N HIS A 90 5.37 9.62 20.02
CA HIS A 90 5.03 8.47 20.87
C HIS A 90 5.14 8.80 22.38
N GLU A 91 6.18 9.51 22.80
CA GLU A 91 6.34 9.96 24.20
C GLU A 91 5.24 10.96 24.60
N LYS A 92 4.90 11.89 23.69
CA LYS A 92 3.82 12.86 23.93
C LYS A 92 2.45 12.19 24.04
N ILE A 93 2.13 11.21 23.18
CA ILE A 93 0.89 10.42 23.29
C ILE A 93 0.79 9.75 24.65
N ARG A 94 1.89 9.15 25.14
CA ARG A 94 1.94 8.53 26.47
C ARG A 94 1.73 9.56 27.58
N LYS A 95 2.35 10.73 27.49
CA LYS A 95 2.21 11.81 28.47
C LYS A 95 0.77 12.35 28.54
N HIS A 96 0.09 12.46 27.41
CA HIS A 96 -1.31 12.90 27.33
C HIS A 96 -2.30 11.78 27.66
N GLY A 97 -1.85 10.53 27.89
CA GLY A 97 -2.72 9.40 28.23
C GLY A 97 -3.74 9.03 27.16
N LEU A 98 -3.43 9.28 25.88
CA LEU A 98 -4.35 9.05 24.78
C LEU A 98 -4.39 7.57 24.38
N GLY A 99 -5.60 7.00 24.26
CA GLY A 99 -5.84 5.62 23.79
C GLY A 99 -5.66 5.45 22.28
N MET A 100 -4.51 5.88 21.74
CA MET A 100 -4.17 5.77 20.33
C MET A 100 -2.80 5.11 20.16
N LYS A 101 -2.65 4.35 19.09
CA LYS A 101 -1.38 3.70 18.71
C LYS A 101 -0.78 4.44 17.52
N LEU A 102 0.36 5.06 17.70
CA LEU A 102 1.13 5.68 16.61
C LEU A 102 1.70 4.58 15.73
N ILE A 103 1.55 4.72 14.41
CA ILE A 103 1.99 3.72 13.43
C ILE A 103 3.18 4.25 12.64
N ASP A 104 3.13 5.51 12.16
CA ASP A 104 4.16 6.08 11.31
C ASP A 104 4.18 7.60 11.41
N ALA A 105 5.29 8.21 11.02
CA ALA A 105 5.48 9.64 10.87
C ALA A 105 6.12 9.96 9.53
N GLU A 106 5.64 10.96 8.83
CA GLU A 106 6.07 11.33 7.48
C GLU A 106 6.23 12.83 7.36
N TYR A 107 7.36 13.29 6.85
CA TYR A 107 7.56 14.69 6.47
C TYR A 107 7.19 14.88 4.99
N THR A 108 6.55 16.01 4.65
CA THR A 108 6.50 16.42 3.26
C THR A 108 7.90 16.80 2.78
N PHE A 109 8.19 16.61 1.50
CA PHE A 109 9.52 16.84 0.95
C PHE A 109 10.04 18.27 1.18
N ASP A 110 9.15 19.24 1.24
CA ASP A 110 9.45 20.65 1.56
C ASP A 110 9.61 20.94 3.06
N ASN A 111 9.39 19.95 3.94
CA ASN A 111 9.39 20.05 5.40
C ASN A 111 8.34 21.03 5.98
N ASN A 112 7.34 21.44 5.22
CA ASN A 112 6.30 22.38 5.67
C ASN A 112 5.24 21.70 6.53
N LYS A 113 5.18 20.36 6.51
CA LYS A 113 4.17 19.57 7.22
C LYS A 113 4.76 18.26 7.73
N VAL A 114 4.27 17.85 8.90
CA VAL A 114 4.49 16.50 9.46
C VAL A 114 3.15 15.80 9.59
N LEU A 115 3.06 14.60 9.04
CA LEU A 115 1.89 13.72 9.14
C LEU A 115 2.19 12.60 10.11
N PHE A 116 1.29 12.37 11.07
CA PHE A 116 1.35 11.23 11.98
C PHE A 116 0.18 10.31 11.71
N TYR A 117 0.47 9.05 11.42
CA TYR A 117 -0.53 8.01 11.18
C TYR A 117 -0.77 7.21 12.44
N PHE A 118 -2.03 7.04 12.82
CA PHE A 118 -2.38 6.34 14.04
C PHE A 118 -3.63 5.47 13.87
N THR A 119 -3.78 4.48 14.75
CA THR A 119 -5.02 3.72 14.92
C THR A 119 -5.60 3.94 16.30
N ALA A 120 -6.92 3.91 16.40
CA ALA A 120 -7.66 4.02 17.67
C ALA A 120 -9.03 3.35 17.54
N ASP A 121 -9.56 2.83 18.64
CA ASP A 121 -10.87 2.14 18.66
C ASP A 121 -12.06 3.09 18.61
N GLY A 122 -11.83 4.40 18.75
CA GLY A 122 -12.88 5.42 18.74
C GLY A 122 -12.38 6.79 18.35
N ARG A 123 -13.20 7.80 18.61
CA ARG A 123 -12.86 9.20 18.39
C ARG A 123 -11.97 9.70 19.53
N ILE A 124 -10.79 10.19 19.20
CA ILE A 124 -9.81 10.72 20.15
C ILE A 124 -9.82 12.26 20.08
N ASP A 125 -9.78 12.90 21.22
CA ASP A 125 -9.51 14.35 21.29
C ASP A 125 -8.00 14.58 21.40
N PHE A 126 -7.40 15.01 20.33
CA PHE A 126 -5.95 15.22 20.23
C PHE A 126 -5.56 16.70 20.12
N ARG A 127 -6.47 17.65 20.47
CA ARG A 127 -6.22 19.09 20.34
C ARG A 127 -4.99 19.55 21.11
N ASP A 128 -4.84 19.08 22.35
CA ASP A 128 -3.70 19.47 23.20
C ASP A 128 -2.41 18.78 22.75
N LEU A 129 -2.49 17.52 22.27
CA LEU A 129 -1.37 16.84 21.64
C LEU A 129 -0.87 17.62 20.40
N VAL A 130 -1.77 18.10 19.53
CA VAL A 130 -1.39 18.89 18.35
C VAL A 130 -0.67 20.17 18.72
N LYS A 131 -1.16 20.92 19.73
CA LYS A 131 -0.49 22.13 20.23
C LYS A 131 0.92 21.83 20.75
N ASP A 132 1.04 20.75 21.54
CA ASP A 132 2.32 20.33 22.11
C ASP A 132 3.32 19.90 21.00
N LEU A 133 2.87 19.12 20.01
CA LEU A 133 3.68 18.74 18.86
C LEU A 133 4.07 19.95 18.00
N ALA A 134 3.14 20.88 17.74
CA ALA A 134 3.41 22.10 16.98
C ALA A 134 4.47 22.98 17.64
N SER A 135 4.51 23.05 18.97
CA SER A 135 5.52 23.78 19.73
C SER A 135 6.93 23.19 19.55
N VAL A 136 7.03 21.85 19.41
CA VAL A 136 8.29 21.12 19.24
C VAL A 136 8.79 21.21 17.80
N PHE A 137 7.93 20.87 16.85
CA PHE A 137 8.33 20.75 15.43
C PHE A 137 8.33 22.07 14.67
N LYS A 138 7.64 23.08 15.18
CA LYS A 138 7.47 24.42 14.54
C LYS A 138 6.98 24.35 13.09
N THR A 139 6.25 23.29 12.76
CA THR A 139 5.67 23.00 11.44
C THR A 139 4.19 22.66 11.58
N ARG A 140 3.48 22.60 10.48
CA ARG A 140 2.07 22.18 10.47
C ARG A 140 1.99 20.68 10.79
N ILE A 141 1.22 20.36 11.85
CA ILE A 141 0.98 18.97 12.27
C ILE A 141 -0.35 18.49 11.70
N GLU A 142 -0.35 17.31 11.15
CA GLU A 142 -1.55 16.63 10.67
C GLU A 142 -1.60 15.20 11.25
N LEU A 143 -2.67 14.91 12.00
CA LEU A 143 -2.93 13.59 12.57
C LEU A 143 -3.95 12.86 11.68
N ARG A 144 -3.60 11.65 11.21
CA ARG A 144 -4.46 10.83 10.35
C ARG A 144 -4.75 9.49 10.98
N GLN A 145 -6.01 9.24 11.28
CA GLN A 145 -6.45 7.91 11.67
C GLN A 145 -6.49 7.01 10.44
N ILE A 146 -5.88 5.84 10.54
CA ILE A 146 -5.83 4.82 9.49
C ILE A 146 -6.54 3.55 9.93
N GLY A 147 -6.96 2.74 8.94
CA GLY A 147 -7.59 1.46 9.21
C GLY A 147 -6.57 0.35 9.52
N VAL A 148 -7.03 -0.72 10.16
CA VAL A 148 -6.18 -1.88 10.57
C VAL A 148 -5.45 -2.54 9.39
N ARG A 149 -5.99 -2.49 8.18
CA ARG A 149 -5.30 -3.01 6.98
C ARG A 149 -4.18 -2.09 6.53
N ASP A 150 -4.37 -0.77 6.63
CA ASP A 150 -3.34 0.22 6.30
C ASP A 150 -2.22 0.20 7.32
N GLU A 151 -2.54 0.01 8.62
CA GLU A 151 -1.56 -0.26 9.66
C GLU A 151 -0.70 -1.49 9.28
N THR A 152 -1.34 -2.62 8.97
CA THR A 152 -0.66 -3.85 8.58
C THR A 152 0.18 -3.66 7.31
N LYS A 153 -0.30 -2.85 6.36
CA LYS A 153 0.42 -2.50 5.13
C LYS A 153 1.69 -1.71 5.40
N ILE A 154 1.65 -0.78 6.36
CA ILE A 154 2.81 0.03 6.76
C ILE A 154 3.82 -0.81 7.54
N LEU A 155 3.37 -1.55 8.55
CA LEU A 155 4.24 -2.35 9.42
C LEU A 155 4.86 -3.55 8.71
N GLY A 156 4.15 -4.13 7.73
CA GLY A 156 4.59 -5.35 7.06
C GLY A 156 4.47 -6.59 7.93
N GLY A 157 5.19 -7.64 7.54
CA GLY A 157 5.24 -8.91 8.24
C GLY A 157 5.08 -10.11 7.31
N LEU A 158 4.84 -11.29 7.90
CA LEU A 158 4.63 -12.55 7.20
C LEU A 158 3.16 -12.98 7.30
N GLY A 159 2.63 -13.47 6.20
CA GLY A 159 1.31 -14.09 6.16
C GLY A 159 1.32 -15.53 6.68
N ILE A 160 0.14 -16.12 6.86
CA ILE A 160 0.00 -17.54 7.23
C ILE A 160 0.59 -18.49 6.18
N CYS A 161 0.79 -18.02 4.95
CA CYS A 161 1.44 -18.74 3.85
C CYS A 161 2.97 -18.68 3.92
N GLY A 162 3.58 -18.04 4.94
CA GLY A 162 5.02 -17.87 5.09
C GLY A 162 5.67 -16.83 4.18
N ARG A 163 4.90 -16.16 3.29
CA ARG A 163 5.39 -15.09 2.42
C ARG A 163 5.17 -13.73 3.05
N ALA A 164 5.93 -12.72 2.58
CA ALA A 164 5.67 -11.33 2.94
C ALA A 164 4.22 -10.95 2.60
N LEU A 165 3.60 -10.12 3.45
CA LEU A 165 2.21 -9.70 3.28
C LEU A 165 1.98 -9.06 1.90
N CYS A 166 0.98 -9.53 1.16
CA CYS A 166 0.62 -9.03 -0.17
C CYS A 166 0.38 -7.51 -0.16
N CYS A 167 -0.30 -7.00 0.88
CA CYS A 167 -0.56 -5.58 1.06
C CYS A 167 0.71 -4.74 1.28
N HIS A 168 1.76 -5.32 1.85
CA HIS A 168 3.04 -4.65 2.08
C HIS A 168 3.97 -4.73 0.86
N SER A 169 3.89 -5.81 0.08
CA SER A 169 4.83 -6.10 -1.02
C SER A 169 4.39 -5.55 -2.37
N TYR A 170 3.20 -5.92 -2.86
CA TYR A 170 2.79 -5.58 -4.23
C TYR A 170 1.34 -5.10 -4.36
N LEU A 171 0.42 -5.52 -3.46
CA LEU A 171 -1.00 -5.21 -3.59
C LEU A 171 -1.27 -3.77 -3.13
N SER A 172 -1.41 -2.88 -4.10
CA SER A 172 -1.62 -1.45 -3.84
C SER A 172 -3.08 -1.09 -3.56
N GLU A 173 -4.02 -1.78 -4.20
CA GLU A 173 -5.46 -1.54 -4.11
C GLU A 173 -6.20 -2.76 -3.57
N PHE A 174 -7.32 -2.52 -2.89
CA PHE A 174 -8.12 -3.57 -2.26
C PHE A 174 -9.54 -3.56 -2.81
N ALA A 175 -9.88 -4.62 -3.53
CA ALA A 175 -11.25 -4.90 -3.89
C ALA A 175 -12.00 -5.56 -2.72
N PRO A 176 -13.33 -5.47 -2.68
CA PRO A 176 -14.15 -6.18 -1.71
C PRO A 176 -13.91 -7.70 -1.77
N VAL A 177 -13.78 -8.32 -0.61
CA VAL A 177 -13.58 -9.78 -0.48
C VAL A 177 -14.81 -10.40 0.15
N SER A 178 -15.29 -11.51 -0.40
CA SER A 178 -16.44 -12.26 0.09
C SER A 178 -16.06 -13.66 0.59
N ILE A 179 -16.89 -14.22 1.46
CA ILE A 179 -16.76 -15.62 1.92
C ILE A 179 -16.94 -16.61 0.78
N LYS A 180 -17.68 -16.23 -0.28
CA LYS A 180 -17.87 -17.07 -1.48
C LYS A 180 -16.52 -17.40 -2.12
N MET A 181 -15.60 -16.43 -2.24
CA MET A 181 -14.25 -16.63 -2.77
C MET A 181 -13.45 -17.66 -1.98
N ALA A 182 -13.61 -17.69 -0.64
CA ALA A 182 -12.96 -18.70 0.19
C ALA A 182 -13.52 -20.11 -0.06
N LYS A 183 -14.82 -20.23 -0.32
CA LYS A 183 -15.46 -21.51 -0.70
C LYS A 183 -14.97 -22.00 -2.05
N GLU A 184 -14.89 -21.13 -3.04
CA GLU A 184 -14.40 -21.43 -4.40
C GLU A 184 -12.94 -21.88 -4.40
N GLN A 185 -12.16 -21.39 -3.44
CA GLN A 185 -10.76 -21.79 -3.21
C GLN A 185 -10.61 -22.99 -2.26
N ASN A 186 -11.69 -23.68 -1.94
CA ASN A 186 -11.73 -24.85 -1.05
C ASN A 186 -11.09 -24.63 0.33
N LEU A 187 -11.14 -23.38 0.84
CA LEU A 187 -10.63 -23.05 2.16
C LEU A 187 -11.67 -23.35 3.25
N SER A 188 -11.20 -23.84 4.38
CA SER A 188 -12.04 -23.96 5.57
C SER A 188 -12.59 -22.59 5.97
N LEU A 189 -13.89 -22.52 6.24
CA LEU A 189 -14.56 -21.27 6.66
C LEU A 189 -14.27 -20.86 8.11
N ASN A 190 -13.32 -21.52 8.76
CA ASN A 190 -12.85 -21.11 10.08
C ASN A 190 -12.25 -19.70 9.98
N PRO A 191 -12.73 -18.73 10.80
CA PRO A 191 -12.21 -17.36 10.79
C PRO A 191 -10.68 -17.27 10.91
N SER A 192 -10.05 -18.16 11.68
CA SER A 192 -8.60 -18.20 11.82
C SER A 192 -7.85 -18.60 10.54
N LYS A 193 -8.52 -19.22 9.57
CA LYS A 193 -7.93 -19.68 8.30
C LYS A 193 -8.19 -18.74 7.12
N ILE A 194 -9.25 -17.92 7.21
CA ILE A 194 -9.64 -16.99 6.14
C ILE A 194 -9.39 -15.52 6.48
N SER A 195 -9.00 -15.22 7.73
CA SER A 195 -8.62 -13.88 8.15
C SER A 195 -7.12 -13.64 8.01
N GLY A 196 -6.76 -12.48 7.51
CA GLY A 196 -5.38 -12.01 7.49
C GLY A 196 -4.92 -11.49 8.84
N VAL A 197 -3.64 -11.15 8.96
CA VAL A 197 -3.04 -10.55 10.16
C VAL A 197 -3.76 -9.27 10.60
N CYS A 198 -4.37 -8.54 9.66
CA CYS A 198 -5.19 -7.35 9.95
C CYS A 198 -6.58 -7.66 10.53
N GLY A 199 -6.93 -8.92 10.79
CA GLY A 199 -8.26 -9.33 11.30
C GLY A 199 -9.40 -9.27 10.27
N ARG A 200 -9.15 -8.84 9.03
CA ARG A 200 -10.13 -8.84 7.93
C ARG A 200 -9.90 -10.03 7.01
N LEU A 201 -10.90 -10.39 6.16
CA LEU A 201 -10.71 -11.43 5.16
C LEU A 201 -9.44 -11.19 4.34
N MET A 202 -8.70 -12.26 4.04
CA MET A 202 -7.44 -12.20 3.31
C MET A 202 -7.63 -11.57 1.93
N CYS A 203 -6.83 -10.57 1.61
CA CYS A 203 -6.88 -9.88 0.31
C CYS A 203 -6.42 -10.77 -0.86
N CYS A 204 -5.61 -11.79 -0.60
CA CYS A 204 -5.20 -12.76 -1.61
C CYS A 204 -6.39 -13.56 -2.17
N LEU A 205 -7.45 -13.79 -1.41
CA LEU A 205 -8.66 -14.46 -1.90
C LEU A 205 -9.21 -13.80 -3.18
N LYS A 206 -9.30 -12.46 -3.19
CA LYS A 206 -9.74 -11.73 -4.38
C LYS A 206 -8.66 -11.70 -5.46
N ASN A 207 -7.41 -11.55 -5.07
CA ASN A 207 -6.29 -11.47 -6.01
C ASN A 207 -6.07 -12.77 -6.79
N GLU A 208 -6.42 -13.91 -6.19
CA GLU A 208 -6.24 -15.25 -6.76
C GLU A 208 -7.54 -15.84 -7.35
N GLU A 209 -8.69 -15.15 -7.18
CA GLU A 209 -10.03 -15.64 -7.57
C GLU A 209 -10.08 -16.10 -9.03
N GLU A 210 -9.67 -15.24 -9.96
CA GLU A 210 -9.70 -15.54 -11.40
C GLU A 210 -8.87 -16.79 -11.75
N THR A 211 -7.73 -16.99 -11.07
CA THR A 211 -6.89 -18.15 -11.28
C THR A 211 -7.58 -19.45 -10.80
N TYR A 212 -8.23 -19.38 -9.63
CA TYR A 212 -8.99 -20.53 -9.13
C TYR A 212 -10.21 -20.82 -9.97
N GLU A 213 -10.97 -19.82 -10.42
CA GLU A 213 -12.10 -20.00 -11.33
C GLU A 213 -11.64 -20.68 -12.64
N TYR A 214 -10.56 -20.19 -13.23
CA TYR A 214 -9.99 -20.79 -14.44
C TYR A 214 -9.55 -22.24 -14.23
N LEU A 215 -8.85 -22.55 -13.14
CA LEU A 215 -8.41 -23.91 -12.85
C LEU A 215 -9.58 -24.82 -12.53
N ASN A 216 -10.55 -24.37 -11.73
CA ASN A 216 -11.73 -25.14 -11.35
C ASN A 216 -12.60 -25.47 -12.57
N SER A 217 -12.70 -24.59 -13.56
CA SER A 217 -13.43 -24.85 -14.81
C SER A 217 -12.85 -26.00 -15.64
N ARG A 218 -11.56 -26.33 -15.40
CA ARG A 218 -10.85 -27.43 -16.09
C ARG A 218 -10.85 -28.72 -15.30
N LEU A 219 -11.29 -28.70 -14.04
CA LEU A 219 -11.40 -29.89 -13.22
C LEU A 219 -12.70 -30.62 -13.50
N PRO A 220 -12.70 -31.96 -13.42
CA PRO A 220 -13.89 -32.75 -13.56
C PRO A 220 -14.97 -32.35 -12.53
N GLN A 221 -16.21 -32.36 -12.97
CA GLN A 221 -17.34 -32.07 -12.09
C GLN A 221 -17.61 -33.23 -11.12
N MET A 222 -18.18 -32.91 -9.95
CA MET A 222 -18.54 -33.92 -8.95
C MET A 222 -19.54 -34.90 -9.55
N GLY A 223 -19.19 -36.19 -9.57
CA GLY A 223 -20.02 -37.26 -10.20
C GLY A 223 -19.63 -37.61 -11.65
N GLU A 224 -18.66 -36.92 -12.23
CA GLU A 224 -18.11 -37.25 -13.55
C GLU A 224 -17.22 -38.48 -13.48
N LEU A 225 -17.40 -39.41 -14.45
CA LEU A 225 -16.56 -40.62 -14.55
C LEU A 225 -15.20 -40.26 -15.12
N LEU A 226 -14.15 -40.49 -14.34
CA LEU A 226 -12.76 -40.25 -14.74
C LEU A 226 -12.07 -41.53 -15.11
N ASP A 227 -11.35 -41.53 -16.24
CA ASP A 227 -10.45 -42.64 -16.57
C ASP A 227 -9.25 -42.63 -15.62
N ARG A 228 -8.90 -43.82 -15.09
CA ARG A 228 -7.81 -44.02 -14.14
C ARG A 228 -6.44 -43.56 -14.68
N LYS A 229 -6.24 -43.53 -15.99
CA LYS A 229 -5.02 -43.01 -16.64
C LYS A 229 -4.91 -41.51 -16.58
N SER A 230 -6.02 -40.77 -16.74
CA SER A 230 -6.03 -39.29 -16.66
C SER A 230 -5.80 -38.81 -15.24
N THR A 231 -6.26 -39.54 -14.22
CA THR A 231 -6.03 -39.20 -12.81
C THR A 231 -4.54 -39.32 -12.39
N ARG A 232 -3.81 -40.26 -12.96
CA ARG A 232 -2.36 -40.39 -12.70
C ARG A 232 -1.51 -39.29 -13.34
N LEU A 233 -1.88 -38.80 -14.51
CA LEU A 233 -1.21 -37.68 -15.18
C LEU A 233 -1.38 -36.37 -14.43
N ASN A 234 -2.53 -36.13 -13.83
CA ASN A 234 -2.77 -34.91 -13.03
C ASN A 234 -2.05 -34.91 -11.68
N SER A 235 -1.84 -36.07 -11.06
CA SER A 235 -1.10 -36.16 -9.79
C SER A 235 0.41 -36.01 -9.93
N SER A 236 0.99 -36.36 -11.10
CA SER A 236 2.43 -36.19 -11.35
C SER A 236 2.83 -34.75 -11.67
N HIS A 237 1.91 -33.93 -12.18
CA HIS A 237 2.17 -32.50 -12.41
C HIS A 237 2.03 -31.61 -11.16
N MET A 238 1.43 -32.09 -10.08
CA MET A 238 1.31 -31.36 -8.82
C MET A 238 2.49 -31.52 -7.86
N SER A 239 3.43 -32.42 -8.18
CA SER A 239 4.62 -32.69 -7.34
C SER A 239 5.91 -31.98 -7.80
N GLU A 240 5.85 -31.19 -8.88
CA GLU A 240 7.02 -30.48 -9.43
C GLU A 240 6.91 -28.96 -9.45
N SER A 241 6.10 -28.37 -8.56
CA SER A 241 6.03 -26.90 -8.43
C SER A 241 6.18 -26.44 -6.99
#